data_e51477fe0fe7a101246363ca628c8dd9
#
_entry.id   e51477fe0fe7a101246363ca628c8dd9
#
_cell.length_a   1.000
_cell.length_b   1.000
_cell.length_c   1.000
_cell.angle_alpha   90.00
_cell.angle_beta   90.00
_cell.angle_gamma   90.00
#
_symmetry.space_group_name_H-M   'P 1'
#
loop_
_entity.id
_entity.type
_entity.pdbx_description
1 polymer ?
#
loop_
_entity_poly.entity_id
_entity_poly.type
_entity_poly.pdbx_seq_one_letter_code
_entity_poly.pdbx_strand_id
1 'polypeptide(L)'
;MIQQKHKSWKRGLSVILLVAFLLQLSGGAALAQSKQGWYRYSSHQAVTAADLTYQGYDSAALEQSIIFLREAYTLPGQSQRITRLVQTLLDETDKMMTQYALMSVAYYNNVMNQKMAQAMEAGTVQITELSDAVYAVLAEGMASPYADVILNKVGYAYGGALSAYTENSAESFALLKQEQQLVQAYDAAYNSKYQVVVDGKSWTEASFTANPPEDTAQAEKVQLALTKKLNELTGETFRQLVQVRTRIARLEGYDNYADYMYAAYGRDYTKEDSQKLHQAVKQDLAPLYQQMMALEQESDADALQVLAGHDGEQILENLAPYMNKIDAELGATFQFLRQYHLYDLADSPQKMPLGFTMPLYQYGSAYIYNKPDGTIQDYSTVIHEFGHFAAMFHHTEPALLEGFVLETDELQSQGLETLFCVYGKDLFADNGQDYTWHTLSNMLYSVVTGCMQDEFQTAVYNNPGMSLEEINKTYYNIAKSYGFKLRGNTNQAYGWVYISHTFQSPCYYISYAVSALSAIDLYLQAVADPEKAADSYMKLSAMDSHMPYQRALKQCGLRNPFADGTVSAMADGVRKALRIDSRAKQQQTVMDTVETRQLHDMPYVKPLPLMPAA
;
A
#
# COMPACT_ATOMS: atom_id res chain seq x y z
N MET A 1 23.42 23.16 -9.87
CA MET A 1 23.48 22.54 -8.54
C MET A 1 22.13 22.04 -8.03
N ILE A 2 21.00 22.58 -8.51
CA ILE A 2 19.63 22.13 -8.13
C ILE A 2 19.21 20.84 -8.86
N GLN A 3 19.77 20.55 -10.02
CA GLN A 3 19.41 19.40 -10.86
C GLN A 3 19.86 18.02 -10.33
N GLN A 4 20.83 17.95 -9.43
CA GLN A 4 21.24 16.67 -8.82
C GLN A 4 20.39 16.28 -7.59
N LYS A 5 19.68 17.24 -6.98
CA LYS A 5 18.94 17.02 -5.73
C LYS A 5 17.62 16.27 -5.88
N HIS A 6 17.01 16.27 -7.07
CA HIS A 6 15.75 15.56 -7.33
C HIS A 6 15.90 14.06 -7.68
N LYS A 7 17.12 13.59 -7.96
CA LYS A 7 17.36 12.19 -8.36
C LYS A 7 17.28 11.17 -7.22
N SER A 8 17.42 11.59 -5.96
CA SER A 8 17.40 10.70 -4.80
C SER A 8 15.99 10.41 -4.26
N TRP A 9 15.01 11.19 -4.65
CA TRP A 9 13.69 11.23 -4.05
C TRP A 9 12.87 9.95 -4.16
N LYS A 10 12.97 9.23 -5.27
CA LYS A 10 12.11 8.06 -5.56
C LYS A 10 12.79 6.70 -5.35
N ARG A 11 14.09 6.69 -5.11
CA ARG A 11 14.80 5.45 -4.81
C ARG A 11 14.36 4.82 -3.50
N GLY A 12 13.96 5.63 -2.52
CA GLY A 12 13.52 5.17 -1.21
C GLY A 12 12.20 4.40 -1.23
N LEU A 13 11.19 4.87 -1.98
CA LEU A 13 9.87 4.21 -2.02
C LEU A 13 9.94 2.85 -2.73
N SER A 14 10.65 2.78 -3.86
CA SER A 14 10.88 1.52 -4.58
C SER A 14 11.61 0.48 -3.74
N VAL A 15 12.35 0.91 -2.74
CA VAL A 15 13.18 0.04 -1.93
C VAL A 15 12.46 -0.47 -0.68
N ILE A 16 11.57 0.31 -0.08
CA ILE A 16 10.69 -0.19 0.99
C ILE A 16 9.85 -1.35 0.44
N LEU A 17 9.26 -1.17 -0.73
CA LEU A 17 8.56 -2.23 -1.45
C LEU A 17 9.50 -3.36 -1.91
N LEU A 18 10.75 -3.06 -2.28
CA LEU A 18 11.73 -4.07 -2.68
C LEU A 18 12.24 -4.89 -1.49
N VAL A 19 12.44 -4.30 -0.31
CA VAL A 19 12.83 -5.04 0.91
C VAL A 19 11.67 -5.90 1.40
N ALA A 20 10.44 -5.39 1.44
CA ALA A 20 9.25 -6.20 1.68
C ALA A 20 9.10 -7.29 0.61
N PHE A 21 9.37 -6.99 -0.65
CA PHE A 21 9.30 -7.90 -1.78
C PHE A 21 10.42 -8.96 -1.78
N LEU A 22 11.66 -8.61 -1.42
CA LEU A 22 12.77 -9.58 -1.30
C LEU A 22 12.55 -10.52 -0.10
N LEU A 23 11.92 -10.03 0.96
CA LEU A 23 11.47 -10.87 2.08
C LEU A 23 10.34 -11.83 1.66
N GLN A 24 9.54 -11.47 0.64
CA GLN A 24 8.44 -12.29 0.10
C GLN A 24 8.87 -13.33 -0.94
N LEU A 25 9.90 -13.07 -1.75
CA LEU A 25 10.35 -13.98 -2.81
C LEU A 25 10.81 -15.36 -2.30
N SER A 26 11.05 -15.48 -0.99
CA SER A 26 11.39 -16.74 -0.33
C SER A 26 10.18 -17.52 0.23
N GLY A 27 8.97 -16.96 0.17
CA GLY A 27 7.77 -17.51 0.83
C GLY A 27 6.72 -18.04 -0.12
N GLY A 28 6.98 -19.08 -0.89
CA GLY A 28 5.91 -19.82 -1.56
C GLY A 28 4.95 -20.43 -0.54
N ALA A 29 3.66 -20.15 -0.71
CA ALA A 29 2.47 -20.68 -0.03
C ALA A 29 2.71 -21.70 1.09
N ALA A 30 3.17 -21.29 2.25
CA ALA A 30 3.21 -22.13 3.44
C ALA A 30 1.83 -22.09 4.10
N LEU A 31 1.10 -23.19 3.98
CA LEU A 31 -0.14 -23.42 4.70
C LEU A 31 0.06 -23.21 6.20
N ALA A 32 -0.65 -22.25 6.76
CA ALA A 32 -0.66 -21.95 8.19
C ALA A 32 -0.98 -23.22 9.00
N GLN A 33 0.02 -23.85 9.55
CA GLN A 33 -0.15 -24.91 10.55
C GLN A 33 0.56 -24.50 11.84
N SER A 34 -0.28 -24.34 12.85
CA SER A 34 0.02 -24.26 14.28
C SER A 34 1.08 -23.25 14.77
N LYS A 35 0.64 -22.36 15.64
CA LYS A 35 1.40 -21.36 16.42
C LYS A 35 2.51 -21.91 17.34
N GLN A 36 2.95 -23.16 17.21
CA GLN A 36 4.00 -23.76 18.03
C GLN A 36 5.38 -23.46 17.42
N GLY A 37 6.12 -22.58 18.06
CA GLY A 37 7.51 -22.30 17.75
C GLY A 37 7.88 -20.85 17.48
N TRP A 38 6.91 -19.96 17.33
CA TRP A 38 7.18 -18.53 17.10
C TRP A 38 7.75 -17.86 18.34
N TYR A 39 8.83 -17.10 18.17
CA TYR A 39 9.31 -16.18 19.17
C TYR A 39 8.35 -14.97 19.24
N ARG A 40 7.95 -14.59 20.44
CA ARG A 40 7.11 -13.41 20.68
C ARG A 40 7.71 -12.55 21.77
N TYR A 41 7.63 -11.25 21.60
CA TYR A 41 7.95 -10.32 22.67
C TYR A 41 6.93 -10.48 23.82
N SER A 42 7.42 -10.53 25.05
CA SER A 42 6.56 -10.70 26.23
C SER A 42 5.79 -9.44 26.60
N SER A 43 6.25 -8.26 26.14
CA SER A 43 5.64 -6.95 26.39
C SER A 43 6.21 -5.90 25.45
N HIS A 44 5.44 -4.87 25.17
CA HIS A 44 5.92 -3.68 24.48
C HIS A 44 6.88 -2.91 25.36
N GLN A 45 7.93 -2.37 24.75
CA GLN A 45 8.96 -1.64 25.49
C GLN A 45 8.62 -0.15 25.49
N ALA A 46 8.89 0.51 26.61
CA ALA A 46 8.88 1.96 26.67
C ALA A 46 9.95 2.52 25.73
N VAL A 47 9.58 3.52 24.94
CA VAL A 47 10.45 4.13 23.93
C VAL A 47 10.73 5.57 24.34
N THR A 48 11.97 6.01 24.21
CA THR A 48 12.37 7.39 24.47
C THR A 48 12.63 8.15 23.16
N ALA A 49 12.66 9.48 23.20
CA ALA A 49 13.00 10.28 22.02
C ALA A 49 14.41 9.95 21.47
N ALA A 50 15.34 9.48 22.32
CA ALA A 50 16.65 9.03 21.88
C ALA A 50 16.58 7.72 21.08
N ASP A 51 15.69 6.80 21.49
CA ASP A 51 15.46 5.52 20.81
C ASP A 51 14.83 5.75 19.41
N LEU A 52 14.07 6.83 19.22
CA LEU A 52 13.46 7.21 17.96
C LEU A 52 14.38 8.03 17.03
N THR A 53 15.67 8.08 17.33
CA THR A 53 16.66 8.78 16.51
C THR A 53 17.52 7.77 15.76
N TYR A 54 17.59 7.91 14.43
CA TYR A 54 18.49 7.08 13.61
C TYR A 54 19.95 7.24 14.04
N GLN A 55 20.60 6.14 14.39
CA GLN A 55 21.98 6.10 14.85
C GLN A 55 22.91 5.29 13.94
N GLY A 56 22.35 4.61 12.93
CA GLY A 56 23.04 3.64 12.12
C GLY A 56 22.96 2.23 12.70
N TYR A 57 23.22 1.23 11.87
CA TYR A 57 23.25 -0.16 12.27
C TYR A 57 24.66 -0.72 12.13
N ASP A 58 25.20 -1.26 13.23
CA ASP A 58 26.47 -2.00 13.24
C ASP A 58 26.20 -3.49 13.02
N SER A 59 26.58 -4.01 11.86
CA SER A 59 26.33 -5.39 11.43
C SER A 59 27.24 -6.44 12.08
N ALA A 60 28.24 -6.02 12.86
CA ALA A 60 29.30 -6.94 13.35
C ALA A 60 28.73 -8.14 14.13
N ALA A 61 27.71 -7.94 14.98
CA ALA A 61 27.10 -9.02 15.77
C ALA A 61 26.31 -9.99 14.88
N LEU A 62 25.59 -9.49 13.86
CA LEU A 62 24.84 -10.29 12.91
C LEU A 62 25.79 -11.14 12.04
N GLU A 63 26.79 -10.52 11.45
CA GLU A 63 27.81 -11.18 10.64
C GLU A 63 28.56 -12.25 11.41
N GLN A 64 28.93 -11.96 12.66
CA GLN A 64 29.59 -12.93 13.54
C GLN A 64 28.69 -14.13 13.85
N SER A 65 27.38 -13.88 14.03
CA SER A 65 26.42 -14.96 14.28
C SER A 65 26.26 -15.87 13.06
N ILE A 66 26.26 -15.30 11.85
CA ILE A 66 26.25 -16.06 10.59
C ILE A 66 27.49 -16.97 10.50
N ILE A 67 28.68 -16.43 10.76
CA ILE A 67 29.94 -17.21 10.74
C ILE A 67 29.89 -18.35 11.75
N PHE A 68 29.47 -18.08 12.98
CA PHE A 68 29.40 -19.07 14.03
C PHE A 68 28.32 -20.13 13.80
N LEU A 69 27.22 -19.80 13.15
CA LEU A 69 26.21 -20.78 12.74
C LEU A 69 26.78 -21.75 11.71
N ARG A 70 27.46 -21.28 10.67
CA ARG A 70 28.11 -22.12 9.66
C ARG A 70 29.11 -23.08 10.31
N GLU A 71 29.93 -22.58 11.23
CA GLU A 71 30.85 -23.42 12.01
C GLU A 71 30.09 -24.49 12.82
N ALA A 72 29.06 -24.08 13.55
CA ALA A 72 28.30 -24.97 14.44
C ALA A 72 27.57 -26.09 13.67
N TYR A 73 27.13 -25.85 12.45
CA TYR A 73 26.46 -26.86 11.63
C TYR A 73 27.36 -28.03 11.26
N THR A 74 28.68 -27.86 11.26
CA THR A 74 29.67 -28.89 10.92
C THR A 74 30.11 -29.72 12.15
N LEU A 75 29.78 -29.30 13.36
CA LEU A 75 30.27 -29.94 14.60
C LEU A 75 29.14 -30.70 15.32
N PRO A 76 29.40 -31.84 15.98
CA PRO A 76 28.37 -32.56 16.72
C PRO A 76 28.01 -31.86 18.04
N GLY A 77 26.78 -32.05 18.53
CA GLY A 77 26.34 -31.62 19.86
C GLY A 77 26.12 -30.12 20.02
N GLN A 78 25.90 -29.38 18.91
CA GLN A 78 25.80 -27.91 18.92
C GLN A 78 24.38 -27.37 19.13
N SER A 79 23.36 -28.18 19.35
CA SER A 79 21.94 -27.76 19.37
C SER A 79 21.70 -26.53 20.26
N GLN A 80 22.23 -26.47 21.47
CA GLN A 80 22.06 -25.32 22.36
C GLN A 80 22.80 -24.06 21.87
N ARG A 81 24.00 -24.25 21.27
CA ARG A 81 24.75 -23.13 20.68
C ARG A 81 24.00 -22.56 19.50
N ILE A 82 23.50 -23.41 18.59
CA ILE A 82 22.70 -23.02 17.43
C ILE A 82 21.42 -22.30 17.86
N THR A 83 20.69 -22.83 18.86
CA THR A 83 19.49 -22.16 19.39
C THR A 83 19.78 -20.73 19.84
N ARG A 84 20.91 -20.48 20.55
CA ARG A 84 21.31 -19.14 20.98
C ARG A 84 21.72 -18.25 19.81
N LEU A 85 22.49 -18.78 18.87
CA LEU A 85 22.94 -18.01 17.71
C LEU A 85 21.79 -17.60 16.81
N VAL A 86 20.80 -18.48 16.58
CA VAL A 86 19.58 -18.13 15.84
C VAL A 86 18.79 -17.05 16.58
N GLN A 87 18.69 -17.14 17.93
CA GLN A 87 18.05 -16.07 18.70
C GLN A 87 18.78 -14.73 18.52
N THR A 88 20.11 -14.71 18.64
CA THR A 88 20.89 -13.49 18.40
C THR A 88 20.67 -12.94 16.98
N LEU A 89 20.58 -13.83 15.99
CA LEU A 89 20.32 -13.46 14.60
C LEU A 89 18.94 -12.80 14.45
N LEU A 90 17.89 -13.32 15.09
CA LEU A 90 16.55 -12.71 15.10
C LEU A 90 16.60 -11.33 15.79
N ASP A 91 17.21 -11.24 16.98
CA ASP A 91 17.29 -9.99 17.74
C ASP A 91 18.10 -8.91 16.98
N GLU A 92 19.17 -9.29 16.29
CA GLU A 92 19.95 -8.35 15.46
C GLU A 92 19.22 -7.93 14.20
N THR A 93 18.42 -8.83 13.59
CA THR A 93 17.56 -8.47 12.46
C THR A 93 16.49 -7.45 12.88
N ASP A 94 15.89 -7.62 14.06
CA ASP A 94 14.93 -6.65 14.63
C ASP A 94 15.55 -5.26 14.82
N LYS A 95 16.79 -5.20 15.32
CA LYS A 95 17.54 -3.93 15.46
C LYS A 95 17.84 -3.31 14.09
N MET A 96 18.28 -4.13 13.13
CA MET A 96 18.59 -3.69 11.78
C MET A 96 17.35 -3.06 11.12
N MET A 97 16.22 -3.75 11.17
CA MET A 97 14.97 -3.26 10.58
C MET A 97 14.42 -2.04 11.30
N THR A 98 14.56 -1.97 12.64
CA THR A 98 14.19 -0.77 13.41
C THR A 98 15.05 0.44 13.01
N GLN A 99 16.36 0.27 12.87
CA GLN A 99 17.24 1.37 12.41
C GLN A 99 16.93 1.79 10.97
N TYR A 100 16.52 0.86 10.11
CA TYR A 100 16.06 1.19 8.77
C TYR A 100 14.78 2.02 8.78
N ALA A 101 13.79 1.64 9.61
CA ALA A 101 12.57 2.41 9.77
C ALA A 101 12.88 3.85 10.21
N LEU A 102 13.72 4.03 11.24
CA LEU A 102 14.14 5.35 11.72
C LEU A 102 14.96 6.14 10.69
N MET A 103 15.78 5.47 9.89
CA MET A 103 16.50 6.08 8.77
C MET A 103 15.53 6.61 7.70
N SER A 104 14.50 5.83 7.37
CA SER A 104 13.45 6.21 6.43
C SER A 104 12.70 7.43 6.92
N VAL A 105 12.24 7.44 8.18
CA VAL A 105 11.60 8.61 8.80
C VAL A 105 12.51 9.84 8.74
N ALA A 106 13.79 9.72 9.11
CA ALA A 106 14.73 10.82 9.09
C ALA A 106 14.99 11.36 7.67
N TYR A 107 15.03 10.48 6.68
CA TYR A 107 15.16 10.86 5.27
C TYR A 107 13.91 11.59 4.76
N TYR A 108 12.72 11.04 5.00
CA TYR A 108 11.47 11.64 4.53
C TYR A 108 11.12 12.94 5.24
N ASN A 109 11.57 13.11 6.49
CA ASN A 109 11.46 14.37 7.22
C ASN A 109 12.25 15.52 6.58
N ASN A 110 13.35 15.21 5.91
CA ASN A 110 14.13 16.22 5.20
C ASN A 110 14.82 15.62 3.96
N VAL A 111 14.06 15.48 2.89
CA VAL A 111 14.54 14.92 1.62
C VAL A 111 15.63 15.79 0.94
N MET A 112 15.84 17.02 1.42
CA MET A 112 16.94 17.90 0.97
C MET A 112 18.26 17.60 1.69
N ASN A 113 18.24 16.79 2.75
CA ASN A 113 19.42 16.39 3.49
C ASN A 113 20.21 15.33 2.72
N GLN A 114 21.29 15.77 2.07
CA GLN A 114 22.16 14.89 1.26
C GLN A 114 22.79 13.76 2.07
N LYS A 115 23.10 14.00 3.36
CA LYS A 115 23.69 13.01 4.24
C LYS A 115 22.71 11.87 4.52
N MET A 116 21.44 12.20 4.75
CA MET A 116 20.39 11.19 4.93
C MET A 116 20.07 10.46 3.63
N ALA A 117 20.08 11.15 2.48
CA ALA A 117 19.91 10.50 1.19
C ALA A 117 21.01 9.46 0.88
N GLN A 118 22.26 9.77 1.22
CA GLN A 118 23.38 8.84 1.10
C GLN A 118 23.26 7.68 2.10
N ALA A 119 22.85 7.95 3.35
CA ALA A 119 22.62 6.94 4.35
C ALA A 119 21.50 5.97 3.91
N MET A 120 20.41 6.50 3.35
CA MET A 120 19.30 5.72 2.82
C MET A 120 19.74 4.80 1.67
N GLU A 121 20.53 5.31 0.72
CA GLU A 121 21.07 4.52 -0.39
C GLU A 121 21.99 3.39 0.12
N ALA A 122 22.92 3.71 1.02
CA ALA A 122 23.86 2.74 1.58
C ALA A 122 23.16 1.71 2.50
N GLY A 123 22.25 2.17 3.35
CA GLY A 123 21.51 1.32 4.29
C GLY A 123 20.62 0.32 3.58
N THR A 124 19.99 0.71 2.49
CA THR A 124 19.20 -0.20 1.64
C THR A 124 20.04 -1.33 1.07
N VAL A 125 21.22 -1.02 0.53
CA VAL A 125 22.15 -2.06 0.02
C VAL A 125 22.58 -2.99 1.16
N GLN A 126 22.98 -2.42 2.31
CA GLN A 126 23.40 -3.18 3.48
C GLN A 126 22.30 -4.16 3.95
N ILE A 127 21.06 -3.69 4.06
CA ILE A 127 19.94 -4.54 4.50
C ILE A 127 19.69 -5.68 3.53
N THR A 128 19.70 -5.40 2.23
CA THR A 128 19.52 -6.43 1.20
C THR A 128 20.59 -7.52 1.31
N GLU A 129 21.86 -7.12 1.39
CA GLU A 129 22.98 -8.06 1.50
C GLU A 129 22.94 -8.88 2.81
N LEU A 130 22.63 -8.25 3.93
CA LEU A 130 22.54 -8.92 5.22
C LEU A 130 21.31 -9.84 5.31
N SER A 131 20.17 -9.44 4.76
CA SER A 131 18.98 -10.29 4.70
C SER A 131 19.24 -11.54 3.89
N ASP A 132 19.85 -11.42 2.71
CA ASP A 132 20.23 -12.57 1.89
C ASP A 132 21.19 -13.52 2.64
N ALA A 133 22.18 -12.97 3.37
CA ALA A 133 23.11 -13.75 4.14
C ALA A 133 22.44 -14.49 5.32
N VAL A 134 21.45 -13.88 5.95
CA VAL A 134 20.62 -14.48 7.02
C VAL A 134 19.78 -15.63 6.46
N TYR A 135 19.11 -15.41 5.32
CA TYR A 135 18.34 -16.46 4.65
C TYR A 135 19.24 -17.65 4.27
N ALA A 136 20.39 -17.38 3.66
CA ALA A 136 21.33 -18.40 3.23
C ALA A 136 21.80 -19.26 4.41
N VAL A 137 22.22 -18.66 5.54
CA VAL A 137 22.70 -19.41 6.70
C VAL A 137 21.60 -20.23 7.38
N LEU A 138 20.37 -19.74 7.40
CA LEU A 138 19.24 -20.50 7.93
C LEU A 138 18.87 -21.68 7.01
N ALA A 139 18.90 -21.48 5.67
CA ALA A 139 18.71 -22.55 4.69
C ALA A 139 19.81 -23.63 4.79
N GLU A 140 21.08 -23.23 4.97
CA GLU A 140 22.19 -24.14 5.28
C GLU A 140 21.89 -24.96 6.54
N GLY A 141 21.33 -24.33 7.57
CA GLY A 141 20.88 -24.97 8.81
C GLY A 141 19.79 -26.00 8.60
N MET A 142 18.82 -25.71 7.70
CA MET A 142 17.77 -26.65 7.31
C MET A 142 18.31 -27.88 6.54
N ALA A 143 19.41 -27.73 5.81
CA ALA A 143 20.10 -28.81 5.14
C ALA A 143 21.07 -29.59 6.05
N SER A 144 21.28 -29.15 7.30
CA SER A 144 22.20 -29.72 8.27
C SER A 144 21.50 -30.76 9.18
N PRO A 145 22.26 -31.53 10.00
CA PRO A 145 21.68 -32.37 11.05
C PRO A 145 20.89 -31.62 12.14
N TYR A 146 20.84 -30.30 12.08
CA TYR A 146 20.18 -29.41 13.05
C TYR A 146 18.88 -28.79 12.52
N ALA A 147 18.33 -29.29 11.41
CA ALA A 147 17.08 -28.79 10.83
C ALA A 147 15.96 -28.62 11.86
N ASP A 148 15.76 -29.61 12.75
CA ASP A 148 14.74 -29.53 13.81
C ASP A 148 15.00 -28.38 14.80
N VAL A 149 16.27 -28.04 15.07
CA VAL A 149 16.64 -26.92 15.95
C VAL A 149 16.25 -25.60 15.30
N ILE A 150 16.50 -25.46 13.99
CA ILE A 150 16.09 -24.28 13.21
C ILE A 150 14.55 -24.20 13.19
N LEU A 151 13.85 -25.27 12.79
CA LEU A 151 12.40 -25.33 12.74
C LEU A 151 11.73 -24.95 14.08
N ASN A 152 12.28 -25.41 15.19
CA ASN A 152 11.77 -25.07 16.51
C ASN A 152 11.92 -23.58 16.85
N LYS A 153 12.82 -22.86 16.19
CA LYS A 153 13.03 -21.42 16.38
C LYS A 153 12.24 -20.56 15.38
N VAL A 154 12.27 -20.93 14.11
CA VAL A 154 11.67 -20.12 13.03
C VAL A 154 10.25 -20.55 12.67
N GLY A 155 9.78 -21.67 13.20
CA GLY A 155 8.46 -22.21 12.88
C GLY A 155 8.43 -23.01 11.57
N TYR A 156 7.43 -23.89 11.44
CA TYR A 156 7.33 -24.79 10.29
C TYR A 156 6.98 -24.07 8.99
N ALA A 157 6.20 -22.99 9.05
CA ALA A 157 5.84 -22.20 7.89
C ALA A 157 7.08 -21.58 7.23
N TYR A 158 7.86 -20.88 8.02
CA TYR A 158 9.11 -20.27 7.56
C TYR A 158 10.19 -21.30 7.19
N GLY A 159 10.28 -22.40 7.94
CA GLY A 159 11.16 -23.51 7.63
C GLY A 159 10.86 -24.17 6.28
N GLY A 160 9.60 -24.20 5.86
CA GLY A 160 9.20 -24.62 4.51
C GLY A 160 9.78 -23.69 3.43
N ALA A 161 9.69 -22.38 3.64
CA ALA A 161 10.27 -21.38 2.74
C ALA A 161 11.82 -21.49 2.68
N LEU A 162 12.48 -21.66 3.82
CA LEU A 162 13.93 -21.87 3.89
C LEU A 162 14.37 -23.15 3.13
N SER A 163 13.57 -24.22 3.22
CA SER A 163 13.87 -25.48 2.54
C SER A 163 13.70 -25.38 1.02
N ALA A 164 12.86 -24.47 0.56
CA ALA A 164 12.66 -24.17 -0.86
C ALA A 164 13.63 -23.10 -1.39
N TYR A 165 14.39 -22.46 -0.48
CA TYR A 165 15.36 -21.44 -0.88
C TYR A 165 16.42 -22.04 -1.81
N THR A 166 16.47 -21.54 -3.01
CA THR A 166 17.54 -21.80 -3.97
C THR A 166 18.32 -20.52 -4.16
N GLU A 167 19.63 -20.60 -3.99
CA GLU A 167 20.51 -19.47 -4.27
C GLU A 167 20.22 -18.94 -5.69
N ASN A 168 19.92 -17.66 -5.80
CA ASN A 168 19.64 -17.04 -7.08
C ASN A 168 20.76 -17.31 -8.08
N SER A 169 20.41 -17.82 -9.25
CA SER A 169 21.39 -18.04 -10.31
C SER A 169 22.00 -16.71 -10.77
N ALA A 170 23.21 -16.74 -11.32
CA ALA A 170 23.85 -15.55 -11.90
C ALA A 170 22.96 -14.87 -12.97
N GLU A 171 22.14 -15.66 -13.68
CA GLU A 171 21.17 -15.15 -14.65
C GLU A 171 20.01 -14.43 -13.95
N SER A 172 19.49 -14.96 -12.83
CA SER A 172 18.45 -14.32 -12.04
C SER A 172 18.92 -12.99 -11.50
N PHE A 173 20.09 -12.91 -10.89
CA PHE A 173 20.70 -11.65 -10.44
C PHE A 173 20.87 -10.63 -11.57
N ALA A 174 21.31 -11.05 -12.74
CA ALA A 174 21.47 -10.17 -13.88
C ALA A 174 20.13 -9.58 -14.35
N LEU A 175 19.06 -10.36 -14.34
CA LEU A 175 17.72 -9.91 -14.72
C LEU A 175 17.11 -8.98 -13.66
N LEU A 176 17.23 -9.29 -12.38
CA LEU A 176 16.77 -8.43 -11.28
C LEU A 176 17.50 -7.08 -11.32
N LYS A 177 18.81 -7.08 -11.56
CA LYS A 177 19.57 -5.84 -11.75
C LYS A 177 19.10 -5.04 -12.97
N GLN A 178 18.79 -5.71 -14.08
CA GLN A 178 18.26 -5.06 -15.27
C GLN A 178 16.86 -4.47 -14.99
N GLU A 179 16.00 -5.19 -14.30
CA GLU A 179 14.68 -4.70 -13.87
C GLU A 179 14.82 -3.42 -13.04
N GLN A 180 15.69 -3.45 -12.02
CA GLN A 180 15.94 -2.29 -11.17
C GLN A 180 16.46 -1.07 -11.95
N GLN A 181 17.34 -1.28 -12.92
CA GLN A 181 17.82 -0.21 -13.79
C GLN A 181 16.70 0.42 -14.63
N LEU A 182 15.77 -0.41 -15.13
CA LEU A 182 14.62 0.07 -15.89
C LEU A 182 13.62 0.82 -15.00
N VAL A 183 13.39 0.36 -13.77
CA VAL A 183 12.58 1.09 -12.79
C VAL A 183 13.21 2.46 -12.48
N GLN A 184 14.53 2.52 -12.27
CA GLN A 184 15.24 3.78 -12.08
C GLN A 184 15.14 4.71 -13.30
N ALA A 185 15.17 4.13 -14.51
CA ALA A 185 14.98 4.91 -15.74
C ALA A 185 13.57 5.53 -15.83
N TYR A 186 12.53 4.77 -15.43
CA TYR A 186 11.18 5.31 -15.28
C TYR A 186 11.15 6.45 -14.27
N ASP A 187 11.71 6.26 -13.07
CA ASP A 187 11.74 7.29 -12.03
C ASP A 187 12.44 8.57 -12.50
N ALA A 188 13.54 8.41 -13.23
CA ALA A 188 14.28 9.55 -13.80
C ALA A 188 13.44 10.29 -14.86
N ALA A 189 12.73 9.56 -15.72
CA ALA A 189 11.87 10.14 -16.75
C ALA A 189 10.65 10.85 -16.14
N TYR A 190 9.98 10.19 -15.20
CA TYR A 190 8.82 10.73 -14.49
C TYR A 190 9.15 12.03 -13.72
N ASN A 191 10.34 12.12 -13.13
CA ASN A 191 10.81 13.30 -12.40
C ASN A 191 11.54 14.30 -13.28
N SER A 192 11.71 14.03 -14.59
CA SER A 192 12.32 14.98 -15.51
C SER A 192 11.43 16.22 -15.67
N LYS A 193 12.05 17.36 -15.85
CA LYS A 193 11.33 18.62 -16.13
C LYS A 193 10.96 18.69 -17.62
N TYR A 194 10.17 17.71 -18.10
CA TYR A 194 9.68 17.78 -19.47
C TYR A 194 8.63 18.88 -19.61
N GLN A 195 8.53 19.39 -20.82
CA GLN A 195 7.58 20.44 -21.16
C GLN A 195 6.90 20.15 -22.50
N VAL A 196 5.70 20.69 -22.65
CA VAL A 196 4.92 20.65 -23.88
C VAL A 196 4.50 22.05 -24.26
N VAL A 197 4.27 22.28 -25.56
CA VAL A 197 3.72 23.55 -26.05
C VAL A 197 2.30 23.32 -26.53
N VAL A 198 1.34 24.00 -25.92
CA VAL A 198 -0.07 23.96 -26.28
C VAL A 198 -0.55 25.39 -26.53
N ASP A 199 -1.12 25.62 -27.70
CA ASP A 199 -1.62 26.93 -28.15
C ASP A 199 -0.58 28.06 -27.95
N GLY A 200 0.70 27.77 -28.25
CA GLY A 200 1.82 28.71 -28.15
C GLY A 200 2.36 28.96 -26.74
N LYS A 201 1.78 28.37 -25.70
CA LYS A 201 2.24 28.46 -24.31
C LYS A 201 2.94 27.17 -23.90
N SER A 202 4.09 27.32 -23.21
CA SER A 202 4.84 26.19 -22.65
C SER A 202 4.26 25.77 -21.29
N TRP A 203 4.11 24.47 -21.09
CA TRP A 203 3.55 23.85 -19.89
C TRP A 203 4.47 22.74 -19.38
N THR A 204 4.59 22.66 -18.06
CA THR A 204 5.16 21.52 -17.31
C THR A 204 4.09 20.99 -16.36
N GLU A 205 4.27 19.77 -15.83
CA GLU A 205 3.37 19.25 -14.77
C GLU A 205 3.24 20.23 -13.60
N ALA A 206 4.35 20.76 -13.12
CA ALA A 206 4.35 21.73 -12.01
C ALA A 206 3.56 23.01 -12.34
N SER A 207 3.74 23.57 -13.56
CA SER A 207 3.01 24.78 -13.96
C SER A 207 1.52 24.53 -14.18
N PHE A 208 1.16 23.36 -14.68
CA PHE A 208 -0.22 22.95 -14.85
C PHE A 208 -0.92 22.72 -13.51
N THR A 209 -0.24 22.06 -12.57
CA THR A 209 -0.79 21.81 -11.22
C THR A 209 -0.97 23.11 -10.42
N ALA A 210 -0.01 24.04 -10.51
CA ALA A 210 -0.07 25.30 -9.78
C ALA A 210 -1.12 26.29 -10.34
N ASN A 211 -1.27 26.33 -11.66
CA ASN A 211 -2.15 27.28 -12.35
C ASN A 211 -2.77 26.63 -13.60
N PRO A 212 -3.75 25.72 -13.43
CA PRO A 212 -4.44 25.11 -14.56
C PRO A 212 -5.19 26.19 -15.35
N PRO A 213 -5.38 26.01 -16.67
CA PRO A 213 -6.27 26.88 -17.44
C PRO A 213 -7.69 26.89 -16.87
N GLU A 214 -8.32 28.06 -16.81
CA GLU A 214 -9.72 28.20 -16.39
C GLU A 214 -10.69 27.55 -17.40
N ASP A 215 -10.35 27.60 -18.69
CA ASP A 215 -11.09 26.90 -19.75
C ASP A 215 -10.83 25.40 -19.67
N THR A 216 -11.87 24.62 -19.38
CA THR A 216 -11.83 23.17 -19.22
C THR A 216 -11.29 22.46 -20.47
N ALA A 217 -11.67 22.90 -21.68
CA ALA A 217 -11.20 22.28 -22.91
C ALA A 217 -9.71 22.54 -23.14
N GLN A 218 -9.20 23.70 -22.75
CA GLN A 218 -7.78 24.02 -22.79
C GLN A 218 -7.01 23.22 -21.73
N ALA A 219 -7.55 23.10 -20.52
CA ALA A 219 -6.96 22.26 -19.46
C ALA A 219 -6.82 20.80 -19.92
N GLU A 220 -7.87 20.24 -20.52
CA GLU A 220 -7.86 18.88 -21.08
C GLU A 220 -6.78 18.71 -22.17
N LYS A 221 -6.62 19.70 -23.07
CA LYS A 221 -5.57 19.67 -24.10
C LYS A 221 -4.16 19.65 -23.49
N VAL A 222 -3.92 20.49 -22.49
CA VAL A 222 -2.62 20.56 -21.82
C VAL A 222 -2.33 19.26 -21.11
N GLN A 223 -3.27 18.74 -20.34
CA GLN A 223 -3.12 17.48 -19.63
C GLN A 223 -2.85 16.32 -20.60
N LEU A 224 -3.62 16.25 -21.70
CA LEU A 224 -3.38 15.25 -22.74
C LEU A 224 -1.96 15.33 -23.31
N ALA A 225 -1.49 16.55 -23.60
CA ALA A 225 -0.14 16.74 -24.16
C ALA A 225 0.95 16.30 -23.17
N LEU A 226 0.80 16.64 -21.87
CA LEU A 226 1.72 16.22 -20.81
C LEU A 226 1.71 14.70 -20.65
N THR A 227 0.53 14.07 -20.59
CA THR A 227 0.40 12.62 -20.45
C THR A 227 1.00 11.87 -21.64
N LYS A 228 0.76 12.34 -22.87
CA LYS A 228 1.40 11.78 -24.07
C LYS A 228 2.91 11.90 -24.03
N LYS A 229 3.40 13.05 -23.58
CA LYS A 229 4.84 13.26 -23.45
C LYS A 229 5.48 12.31 -22.44
N LEU A 230 4.84 12.09 -21.32
CA LEU A 230 5.29 11.10 -20.33
C LEU A 230 5.24 9.68 -20.91
N ASN A 231 4.19 9.34 -21.66
CA ASN A 231 4.08 8.04 -22.34
C ASN A 231 5.21 7.82 -23.37
N GLU A 232 5.60 8.86 -24.13
CA GLU A 232 6.76 8.81 -25.02
C GLU A 232 8.07 8.56 -24.25
N LEU A 233 8.21 9.14 -23.07
CA LEU A 233 9.42 9.04 -22.24
C LEU A 233 9.55 7.69 -21.50
N THR A 234 8.42 7.09 -21.11
CA THR A 234 8.39 5.92 -20.22
C THR A 234 7.89 4.64 -20.88
N GLY A 235 7.18 4.75 -22.00
CA GLY A 235 6.50 3.61 -22.61
C GLY A 235 7.44 2.51 -23.09
N GLU A 236 8.59 2.87 -23.68
CA GLU A 236 9.59 1.86 -24.09
C GLU A 236 10.26 1.21 -22.88
N THR A 237 10.49 1.96 -21.81
CA THR A 237 10.98 1.42 -20.54
C THR A 237 10.02 0.36 -19.99
N PHE A 238 8.71 0.62 -20.04
CA PHE A 238 7.72 -0.37 -19.62
C PHE A 238 7.74 -1.63 -20.49
N ARG A 239 7.84 -1.49 -21.82
CA ARG A 239 7.98 -2.65 -22.71
C ARG A 239 9.19 -3.52 -22.38
N GLN A 240 10.33 -2.88 -22.09
CA GLN A 240 11.54 -3.60 -21.66
C GLN A 240 11.34 -4.26 -20.29
N LEU A 241 10.68 -3.60 -19.33
CA LEU A 241 10.28 -4.22 -18.07
C LEU A 241 9.44 -5.47 -18.28
N VAL A 242 8.43 -5.41 -19.15
CA VAL A 242 7.59 -6.58 -19.48
C VAL A 242 8.42 -7.74 -20.01
N GLN A 243 9.41 -7.47 -20.87
CA GLN A 243 10.30 -8.51 -21.40
C GLN A 243 11.19 -9.13 -20.32
N VAL A 244 11.81 -8.30 -19.48
CA VAL A 244 12.68 -8.74 -18.38
C VAL A 244 11.88 -9.56 -17.38
N ARG A 245 10.73 -9.08 -16.95
CA ARG A 245 9.80 -9.71 -16.01
C ARG A 245 9.28 -11.04 -16.53
N THR A 246 8.98 -11.14 -17.83
CA THR A 246 8.60 -12.41 -18.47
C THR A 246 9.73 -13.44 -18.39
N ARG A 247 10.99 -13.00 -18.53
CA ARG A 247 12.14 -13.90 -18.38
C ARG A 247 12.35 -14.34 -16.93
N ILE A 248 12.19 -13.42 -15.96
CA ILE A 248 12.22 -13.73 -14.52
C ILE A 248 11.18 -14.81 -14.21
N ALA A 249 9.92 -14.60 -14.60
CA ALA A 249 8.86 -15.57 -14.34
C ALA A 249 9.17 -16.96 -14.91
N ARG A 250 9.76 -17.02 -16.10
CA ARG A 250 10.15 -18.31 -16.73
C ARG A 250 11.27 -19.01 -15.99
N LEU A 251 12.24 -18.28 -15.44
CA LEU A 251 13.28 -18.87 -14.59
C LEU A 251 12.68 -19.46 -13.31
N GLU A 252 11.63 -18.82 -12.78
CA GLU A 252 10.88 -19.27 -11.60
C GLU A 252 9.82 -20.36 -11.94
N GLY A 253 9.77 -20.81 -13.19
CA GLY A 253 8.90 -21.91 -13.63
C GLY A 253 7.47 -21.50 -13.99
N TYR A 254 7.21 -20.22 -14.20
CA TYR A 254 5.90 -19.70 -14.59
C TYR A 254 5.84 -19.31 -16.07
N ASP A 255 4.71 -19.54 -16.71
CA ASP A 255 4.53 -19.21 -18.13
C ASP A 255 4.45 -17.70 -18.37
N ASN A 256 3.89 -16.94 -17.40
CA ASN A 256 3.79 -15.49 -17.48
C ASN A 256 4.04 -14.81 -16.12
N TYR A 257 4.33 -13.51 -16.18
CA TYR A 257 4.73 -12.75 -14.99
C TYR A 257 3.57 -12.47 -14.02
N ALA A 258 2.33 -12.36 -14.50
CA ALA A 258 1.21 -12.15 -13.60
C ALA A 258 0.96 -13.40 -12.72
N ASP A 259 1.09 -14.62 -13.27
CA ASP A 259 1.00 -15.87 -12.48
C ASP A 259 2.09 -15.94 -11.42
N TYR A 260 3.33 -15.60 -11.81
CA TYR A 260 4.44 -15.51 -10.88
C TYR A 260 4.16 -14.53 -9.73
N MET A 261 3.68 -13.31 -10.05
CA MET A 261 3.39 -12.29 -9.04
C MET A 261 2.23 -12.66 -8.12
N TYR A 262 1.19 -13.32 -8.63
CA TYR A 262 0.10 -13.82 -7.79
C TYR A 262 0.60 -14.84 -6.76
N ALA A 263 1.50 -15.73 -7.18
CA ALA A 263 2.14 -16.68 -6.27
C ALA A 263 3.12 -15.98 -5.31
N ALA A 264 3.94 -15.05 -5.81
CA ALA A 264 4.93 -14.32 -5.02
C ALA A 264 4.29 -13.47 -3.91
N TYR A 265 3.12 -12.86 -4.17
CA TYR A 265 2.34 -12.15 -3.14
C TYR A 265 1.58 -13.09 -2.19
N GLY A 266 1.74 -14.41 -2.31
CA GLY A 266 1.08 -15.37 -1.41
C GLY A 266 -0.44 -15.35 -1.45
N ARG A 267 -1.04 -14.91 -2.57
CA ARG A 267 -2.49 -14.78 -2.72
C ARG A 267 -3.18 -16.14 -2.64
N ASP A 268 -4.23 -16.22 -1.85
CA ASP A 268 -5.07 -17.41 -1.72
C ASP A 268 -6.31 -17.39 -2.64
N TYR A 269 -6.29 -16.51 -3.64
CA TYR A 269 -7.26 -16.43 -4.73
C TYR A 269 -6.55 -16.48 -6.09
N THR A 270 -7.26 -16.95 -7.11
CA THR A 270 -6.70 -17.18 -8.45
C THR A 270 -6.95 -16.00 -9.38
N LYS A 271 -6.27 -15.98 -10.53
CA LYS A 271 -6.57 -15.03 -11.61
C LYS A 271 -8.00 -15.19 -12.14
N GLU A 272 -8.53 -16.41 -12.15
CA GLU A 272 -9.92 -16.69 -12.53
C GLU A 272 -10.89 -16.06 -11.54
N ASP A 273 -10.59 -16.06 -10.24
CA ASP A 273 -11.37 -15.37 -9.22
C ASP A 273 -11.32 -13.85 -9.45
N SER A 274 -10.14 -13.31 -9.72
CA SER A 274 -9.98 -11.88 -10.08
C SER A 274 -10.74 -11.50 -11.35
N GLN A 275 -10.75 -12.34 -12.38
CA GLN A 275 -11.51 -12.09 -13.59
C GLN A 275 -13.03 -12.03 -13.33
N LYS A 276 -13.56 -12.92 -12.47
CA LYS A 276 -14.97 -12.86 -12.03
C LYS A 276 -15.24 -11.58 -11.24
N LEU A 277 -14.31 -11.21 -10.34
CA LEU A 277 -14.38 -9.96 -9.59
C LEU A 277 -14.41 -8.74 -10.54
N HIS A 278 -13.53 -8.70 -11.55
CA HIS A 278 -13.53 -7.62 -12.56
C HIS A 278 -14.90 -7.46 -13.23
N GLN A 279 -15.54 -8.58 -13.61
CA GLN A 279 -16.86 -8.52 -14.23
C GLN A 279 -17.94 -8.01 -13.26
N ALA A 280 -17.94 -8.49 -12.02
CA ALA A 280 -18.89 -8.04 -11.00
C ALA A 280 -18.70 -6.54 -10.68
N VAL A 281 -17.45 -6.07 -10.57
CA VAL A 281 -17.15 -4.64 -10.34
C VAL A 281 -17.62 -3.78 -11.51
N LYS A 282 -17.38 -4.19 -12.77
CA LYS A 282 -17.88 -3.49 -13.96
C LYS A 282 -19.40 -3.40 -13.99
N GLN A 283 -20.08 -4.46 -13.55
CA GLN A 283 -21.54 -4.54 -13.59
C GLN A 283 -22.19 -3.72 -12.47
N ASP A 284 -21.67 -3.79 -11.24
CA ASP A 284 -22.40 -3.35 -10.05
C ASP A 284 -21.77 -2.11 -9.40
N LEU A 285 -20.43 -2.04 -9.26
CA LEU A 285 -19.76 -0.98 -8.51
C LEU A 285 -19.27 0.18 -9.36
N ALA A 286 -18.78 -0.07 -10.58
CA ALA A 286 -18.34 1.02 -11.44
C ALA A 286 -19.50 1.98 -11.80
N PRO A 287 -20.72 1.50 -12.12
CA PRO A 287 -21.87 2.39 -12.32
C PRO A 287 -22.26 3.15 -11.03
N LEU A 288 -22.17 2.50 -9.86
CA LEU A 288 -22.44 3.15 -8.58
C LEU A 288 -21.44 4.28 -8.31
N TYR A 289 -20.15 4.01 -8.51
CA TYR A 289 -19.09 5.02 -8.38
C TYR A 289 -19.33 6.22 -9.30
N GLN A 290 -19.66 5.96 -10.59
CA GLN A 290 -19.98 7.03 -11.55
C GLN A 290 -21.22 7.84 -11.12
N GLN A 291 -22.22 7.18 -10.56
CA GLN A 291 -23.40 7.84 -10.03
C GLN A 291 -23.06 8.71 -8.81
N MET A 292 -22.21 8.21 -7.88
CA MET A 292 -21.76 8.99 -6.73
C MET A 292 -20.99 10.23 -7.16
N MET A 293 -20.05 10.11 -8.11
CA MET A 293 -19.31 11.25 -8.66
C MET A 293 -20.22 12.29 -9.35
N ALA A 294 -21.32 11.86 -9.95
CA ALA A 294 -22.29 12.77 -10.55
C ALA A 294 -23.21 13.46 -9.53
N LEU A 295 -23.31 12.90 -8.32
CA LEU A 295 -24.12 13.42 -7.22
C LEU A 295 -23.29 14.24 -6.22
N GLU A 296 -21.97 14.23 -6.32
CA GLU A 296 -21.07 15.01 -5.49
C GLU A 296 -21.30 16.51 -5.77
N GLN A 297 -21.65 17.25 -4.74
CA GLN A 297 -21.94 18.69 -4.84
C GLN A 297 -20.74 19.48 -4.30
N GLU A 298 -20.51 20.68 -4.83
CA GLU A 298 -19.49 21.59 -4.31
C GLU A 298 -19.68 21.89 -2.80
N SER A 299 -20.93 21.86 -2.31
CA SER A 299 -21.24 22.03 -0.89
C SER A 299 -20.67 20.94 0.02
N ASP A 300 -20.45 19.74 -0.49
CA ASP A 300 -19.97 18.61 0.32
C ASP A 300 -18.45 18.76 0.60
N ALA A 301 -17.70 19.37 -0.30
CA ALA A 301 -16.29 19.70 -0.08
C ALA A 301 -16.10 20.86 0.92
N ASP A 302 -16.96 21.88 0.89
CA ASP A 302 -16.88 23.02 1.80
C ASP A 302 -17.27 22.61 3.24
N ALA A 303 -18.20 21.67 3.39
CA ALA A 303 -18.65 21.21 4.71
C ALA A 303 -17.53 20.52 5.51
N LEU A 304 -16.61 19.84 4.84
CA LEU A 304 -15.47 19.17 5.48
C LEU A 304 -14.32 20.13 5.84
N GLN A 305 -14.32 21.36 5.35
CA GLN A 305 -13.31 22.36 5.68
C GLN A 305 -13.34 22.82 7.14
N VAL A 306 -14.42 22.56 7.88
CA VAL A 306 -14.53 22.90 9.31
C VAL A 306 -13.41 22.26 10.15
N LEU A 307 -12.89 21.11 9.71
CA LEU A 307 -11.79 20.40 10.37
C LEU A 307 -10.43 20.67 9.70
N ALA A 308 -10.40 21.48 8.65
CA ALA A 308 -9.16 21.86 7.99
C ALA A 308 -8.31 22.75 8.90
N GLY A 309 -6.99 22.61 8.79
CA GLY A 309 -6.03 23.42 9.54
C GLY A 309 -5.77 22.96 10.98
N HIS A 310 -6.32 21.83 11.42
CA HIS A 310 -5.89 21.21 12.66
C HIS A 310 -4.48 20.63 12.50
N ASP A 311 -3.62 20.89 13.49
CA ASP A 311 -2.31 20.25 13.52
C ASP A 311 -2.40 18.78 14.01
N GLY A 312 -1.28 18.04 13.88
CA GLY A 312 -1.24 16.63 14.22
C GLY A 312 -1.65 16.33 15.68
N GLU A 313 -1.30 17.18 16.63
CA GLU A 313 -1.68 17.01 18.03
C GLU A 313 -3.17 17.18 18.24
N GLN A 314 -3.78 18.19 17.62
CA GLN A 314 -5.22 18.41 17.66
C GLN A 314 -5.99 17.25 17.02
N ILE A 315 -5.47 16.70 15.91
CA ILE A 315 -6.06 15.52 15.26
C ILE A 315 -6.05 14.33 16.22
N LEU A 316 -4.89 14.02 16.83
CA LEU A 316 -4.77 12.92 17.79
C LEU A 316 -5.66 13.14 19.03
N GLU A 317 -5.75 14.35 19.53
CA GLU A 317 -6.61 14.67 20.67
C GLU A 317 -8.09 14.44 20.34
N ASN A 318 -8.52 14.88 19.16
CA ASN A 318 -9.89 14.72 18.70
C ASN A 318 -10.26 13.25 18.42
N LEU A 319 -9.33 12.44 17.96
CA LEU A 319 -9.56 11.01 17.65
C LEU A 319 -9.60 10.12 18.90
N ALA A 320 -8.84 10.45 19.95
CA ALA A 320 -8.66 9.58 21.13
C ALA A 320 -9.97 9.08 21.77
N PRO A 321 -11.00 9.90 21.99
CA PRO A 321 -12.27 9.43 22.58
C PRO A 321 -12.98 8.37 21.72
N TYR A 322 -12.84 8.47 20.39
CA TYR A 322 -13.50 7.59 19.44
C TYR A 322 -12.79 6.24 19.33
N MET A 323 -11.46 6.22 19.39
CA MET A 323 -10.71 4.96 19.43
C MET A 323 -11.11 4.12 20.64
N ASN A 324 -11.23 4.74 21.82
CA ASN A 324 -11.73 4.06 23.02
C ASN A 324 -13.22 3.67 22.93
N LYS A 325 -14.04 4.39 22.15
CA LYS A 325 -15.45 4.07 21.92
C LYS A 325 -15.61 2.86 20.99
N ILE A 326 -14.69 2.69 20.02
CA ILE A 326 -14.65 1.50 19.16
C ILE A 326 -14.33 0.27 20.00
N ASP A 327 -13.19 0.29 20.70
CA ASP A 327 -12.76 -0.77 21.60
C ASP A 327 -11.76 -0.24 22.65
N ALA A 328 -11.78 -0.80 23.86
CA ALA A 328 -10.92 -0.36 24.95
C ALA A 328 -9.44 -0.66 24.70
N GLU A 329 -9.11 -1.78 24.05
CA GLU A 329 -7.74 -2.16 23.69
C GLU A 329 -7.20 -1.25 22.58
N LEU A 330 -8.02 -0.95 21.58
CA LEU A 330 -7.69 0.02 20.54
C LEU A 330 -7.43 1.41 21.14
N GLY A 331 -8.27 1.85 22.09
CA GLY A 331 -8.08 3.08 22.85
C GLY A 331 -6.78 3.09 23.65
N ALA A 332 -6.43 1.98 24.31
CA ALA A 332 -5.17 1.84 25.05
C ALA A 332 -3.95 1.89 24.11
N THR A 333 -4.01 1.22 22.96
CA THR A 333 -2.97 1.27 21.92
C THR A 333 -2.78 2.69 21.40
N PHE A 334 -3.87 3.43 21.17
CA PHE A 334 -3.80 4.83 20.75
C PHE A 334 -3.18 5.74 21.82
N GLN A 335 -3.46 5.50 23.09
CA GLN A 335 -2.81 6.22 24.20
C GLN A 335 -1.32 5.87 24.28
N PHE A 336 -0.91 4.64 24.03
CA PHE A 336 0.50 4.24 23.98
C PHE A 336 1.24 5.01 22.87
N LEU A 337 0.69 5.05 21.66
CA LEU A 337 1.23 5.86 20.55
C LEU A 337 1.46 7.31 20.99
N ARG A 338 0.46 7.95 21.62
CA ARG A 338 0.54 9.35 22.08
C ARG A 338 1.53 9.52 23.22
N GLN A 339 1.52 8.63 24.21
CA GLN A 339 2.39 8.71 25.39
C GLN A 339 3.88 8.65 25.03
N TYR A 340 4.24 7.85 24.03
CA TYR A 340 5.63 7.66 23.61
C TYR A 340 5.99 8.46 22.35
N HIS A 341 5.10 9.33 21.87
CA HIS A 341 5.29 10.14 20.65
C HIS A 341 5.77 9.31 19.45
N LEU A 342 5.08 8.19 19.20
CA LEU A 342 5.39 7.26 18.11
C LEU A 342 4.84 7.76 16.77
N TYR A 343 5.02 9.03 16.50
CA TYR A 343 4.52 9.69 15.28
C TYR A 343 5.31 10.96 14.96
N ASP A 344 5.29 11.33 13.69
CA ASP A 344 5.66 12.65 13.20
C ASP A 344 4.58 13.16 12.24
N LEU A 345 3.72 14.01 12.75
CA LEU A 345 2.58 14.63 12.05
C LEU A 345 2.78 16.14 11.85
N ALA A 346 4.01 16.65 12.06
CA ALA A 346 4.29 18.06 11.88
C ALA A 346 4.38 18.44 10.40
N ASP A 347 3.85 19.60 10.01
CA ASP A 347 4.09 20.16 8.68
C ASP A 347 5.48 20.75 8.57
N SER A 348 6.16 20.44 7.47
CA SER A 348 7.45 21.05 7.11
C SER A 348 7.63 21.07 5.59
N PRO A 349 8.11 22.18 5.02
CA PRO A 349 8.39 22.28 3.59
C PRO A 349 9.43 21.27 3.07
N GLN A 350 10.26 20.71 3.94
CA GLN A 350 11.27 19.72 3.61
C GLN A 350 10.76 18.28 3.67
N LYS A 351 9.62 18.04 4.33
CA LYS A 351 8.99 16.73 4.41
C LYS A 351 8.47 16.27 3.05
N MET A 352 8.56 14.98 2.81
CA MET A 352 7.92 14.36 1.67
C MET A 352 6.40 14.27 1.89
N PRO A 353 5.57 14.68 0.90
CA PRO A 353 4.11 14.64 1.05
C PRO A 353 3.58 13.21 0.88
N LEU A 354 3.63 12.44 1.97
CA LEU A 354 3.10 11.07 2.08
C LEU A 354 2.80 10.74 3.54
N GLY A 355 1.98 9.71 3.76
CA GLY A 355 1.76 9.05 5.04
C GLY A 355 2.27 7.61 4.97
N PHE A 356 2.77 7.07 6.06
CA PHE A 356 3.12 5.66 6.21
C PHE A 356 3.32 5.27 7.67
N THR A 357 3.22 3.98 7.95
CA THR A 357 3.55 3.39 9.25
C THR A 357 4.68 2.38 9.08
N MET A 358 5.69 2.44 9.95
CA MET A 358 6.82 1.53 9.94
C MET A 358 6.93 0.77 11.24
N PRO A 359 7.18 -0.55 11.23
CA PRO A 359 7.38 -1.32 12.44
C PRO A 359 8.71 -0.99 13.11
N LEU A 360 8.69 -0.91 14.43
CA LEU A 360 9.85 -0.77 15.30
C LEU A 360 10.06 -2.09 16.05
N TYR A 361 10.50 -3.12 15.35
CA TYR A 361 10.60 -4.50 15.84
C TYR A 361 11.32 -4.64 17.17
N GLN A 362 12.44 -3.94 17.32
CA GLN A 362 13.22 -3.95 18.57
C GLN A 362 12.38 -3.55 19.79
N TYR A 363 11.33 -2.74 19.60
CA TYR A 363 10.49 -2.21 20.67
C TYR A 363 9.09 -2.86 20.70
N GLY A 364 8.80 -3.79 19.80
CA GLY A 364 7.46 -4.38 19.64
C GLY A 364 6.39 -3.30 19.39
N SER A 365 6.68 -2.34 18.56
CA SER A 365 5.83 -1.18 18.28
C SER A 365 5.95 -0.73 16.83
N ALA A 366 5.34 0.42 16.50
CA ALA A 366 5.44 1.03 15.18
C ALA A 366 5.59 2.55 15.29
N TYR A 367 5.77 3.22 14.15
CA TYR A 367 5.91 4.67 14.07
C TYR A 367 5.14 5.22 12.88
N ILE A 368 4.28 6.21 13.13
CA ILE A 368 3.48 6.87 12.10
C ILE A 368 4.22 8.12 11.60
N TYR A 369 4.33 8.22 10.28
CA TYR A 369 4.77 9.43 9.60
C TYR A 369 3.63 9.97 8.73
N ASN A 370 3.36 11.27 8.80
CA ASN A 370 2.51 11.95 7.83
C ASN A 370 3.00 13.39 7.62
N LYS A 371 2.96 13.83 6.38
CA LYS A 371 3.04 15.25 6.06
C LYS A 371 1.62 15.76 5.83
N PRO A 372 1.04 16.52 6.78
CA PRO A 372 -0.30 17.05 6.63
C PRO A 372 -0.39 18.06 5.48
N ASP A 373 -1.55 18.14 4.86
CA ASP A 373 -1.90 19.11 3.83
C ASP A 373 -2.90 20.17 4.30
N GLY A 374 -3.36 20.06 5.56
CA GLY A 374 -4.30 20.98 6.19
C GLY A 374 -5.75 20.74 5.80
N THR A 375 -6.06 19.60 5.18
CA THR A 375 -7.43 19.23 4.79
C THR A 375 -8.00 18.13 5.70
N ILE A 376 -9.27 17.77 5.48
CA ILE A 376 -9.89 16.62 6.15
C ILE A 376 -9.15 15.32 5.90
N GLN A 377 -8.40 15.23 4.80
CA GLN A 377 -7.60 14.07 4.45
C GLN A 377 -6.59 13.71 5.55
N ASP A 378 -6.10 14.70 6.30
CA ASP A 378 -5.19 14.45 7.42
C ASP A 378 -5.81 13.56 8.50
N TYR A 379 -7.12 13.72 8.78
CA TYR A 379 -7.85 12.81 9.67
C TYR A 379 -7.93 11.40 9.11
N SER A 380 -8.30 11.26 7.83
CA SER A 380 -8.39 9.96 7.16
C SER A 380 -7.04 9.27 7.15
N THR A 381 -5.96 10.00 6.84
CA THR A 381 -4.59 9.46 6.85
C THR A 381 -4.19 8.98 8.25
N VAL A 382 -4.41 9.79 9.29
CA VAL A 382 -4.05 9.38 10.66
C VAL A 382 -4.85 8.16 11.11
N ILE A 383 -6.13 8.06 10.75
CA ILE A 383 -6.96 6.88 11.05
C ILE A 383 -6.42 5.66 10.29
N HIS A 384 -6.10 5.80 9.01
CA HIS A 384 -5.51 4.75 8.17
C HIS A 384 -4.20 4.24 8.77
N GLU A 385 -3.25 5.14 8.98
CA GLU A 385 -1.94 4.79 9.53
C GLU A 385 -2.03 4.20 10.94
N PHE A 386 -2.99 4.66 11.74
CA PHE A 386 -3.23 4.05 13.04
C PHE A 386 -3.81 2.63 12.92
N GLY A 387 -4.54 2.32 11.87
CA GLY A 387 -4.96 0.95 11.58
C GLY A 387 -3.78 0.00 11.39
N HIS A 388 -2.78 0.40 10.60
CA HIS A 388 -1.50 -0.32 10.48
C HIS A 388 -0.74 -0.37 11.81
N PHE A 389 -0.64 0.77 12.51
CA PHE A 389 0.02 0.83 13.81
C PHE A 389 -0.59 -0.18 14.80
N ALA A 390 -1.91 -0.23 14.92
CA ALA A 390 -2.60 -1.13 15.83
C ALA A 390 -2.33 -2.61 15.48
N ALA A 391 -2.31 -2.95 14.21
CA ALA A 391 -1.98 -4.29 13.75
C ALA A 391 -0.53 -4.66 14.07
N MET A 392 0.44 -3.82 13.72
CA MET A 392 1.86 -4.02 14.03
C MET A 392 2.11 -4.07 15.54
N PHE A 393 1.34 -3.30 16.34
CA PHE A 393 1.43 -3.33 17.80
C PHE A 393 0.90 -4.64 18.38
N HIS A 394 -0.11 -5.24 17.77
CA HIS A 394 -0.62 -6.56 18.16
C HIS A 394 0.26 -7.71 17.66
N HIS A 395 1.00 -7.51 16.56
CA HIS A 395 1.94 -8.47 15.99
C HIS A 395 3.34 -8.20 16.52
N THR A 396 3.82 -9.01 17.45
CA THR A 396 5.15 -8.89 18.04
C THR A 396 6.08 -10.00 17.54
N GLU A 397 5.96 -10.35 16.28
CA GLU A 397 6.82 -11.33 15.63
C GLU A 397 8.16 -10.67 15.25
N PRO A 398 9.29 -11.41 15.29
CA PRO A 398 10.56 -10.89 14.79
C PRO A 398 10.44 -10.52 13.30
N ALA A 399 11.12 -9.45 12.90
CA ALA A 399 11.12 -8.93 11.55
C ALA A 399 11.35 -10.02 10.47
N LEU A 400 12.27 -10.94 10.75
CA LEU A 400 12.60 -12.04 9.85
C LEU A 400 11.45 -13.04 9.65
N LEU A 401 10.58 -13.17 10.64
CA LEU A 401 9.52 -14.19 10.69
C LEU A 401 8.13 -13.61 10.43
N GLU A 402 8.01 -12.31 10.31
CA GLU A 402 6.74 -11.65 10.03
C GLU A 402 6.24 -12.04 8.63
N GLY A 403 4.98 -12.43 8.56
CA GLY A 403 4.29 -12.64 7.30
C GLY A 403 3.77 -11.33 6.73
N PHE A 404 3.46 -11.35 5.46
CA PHE A 404 2.93 -10.19 4.77
C PHE A 404 1.82 -10.63 3.82
N VAL A 405 0.59 -10.26 4.13
CA VAL A 405 -0.59 -10.53 3.30
C VAL A 405 -1.23 -9.20 2.97
N LEU A 406 -0.82 -8.63 1.83
CA LEU A 406 -1.15 -7.27 1.38
C LEU A 406 -2.62 -6.89 1.55
N GLU A 407 -3.51 -7.82 1.19
CA GLU A 407 -4.95 -7.61 1.30
C GLU A 407 -5.42 -7.49 2.76
N THR A 408 -4.79 -8.22 3.67
CA THR A 408 -5.09 -8.16 5.11
C THR A 408 -4.53 -6.89 5.73
N ASP A 409 -3.29 -6.55 5.38
CA ASP A 409 -2.60 -5.37 5.91
C ASP A 409 -3.33 -4.08 5.51
N GLU A 410 -3.74 -3.97 4.25
CA GLU A 410 -4.55 -2.84 3.77
C GLU A 410 -5.99 -2.87 4.31
N LEU A 411 -6.53 -4.06 4.62
CA LEU A 411 -7.84 -4.13 5.25
C LEU A 411 -7.81 -3.67 6.71
N GLN A 412 -6.69 -3.84 7.42
CA GLN A 412 -6.51 -3.33 8.79
C GLN A 412 -6.59 -1.81 8.84
N SER A 413 -6.03 -1.11 7.87
CA SER A 413 -6.06 0.35 7.76
C SER A 413 -7.39 0.86 7.19
N GLN A 414 -7.79 0.43 6.00
CA GLN A 414 -9.04 0.81 5.34
C GLN A 414 -10.28 0.41 6.16
N GLY A 415 -10.20 -0.72 6.85
CA GLY A 415 -11.25 -1.19 7.76
C GLY A 415 -11.48 -0.22 8.91
N LEU A 416 -10.43 0.34 9.50
CA LEU A 416 -10.56 1.35 10.54
C LEU A 416 -11.17 2.66 10.00
N GLU A 417 -10.75 3.11 8.80
CA GLU A 417 -11.35 4.28 8.16
C GLU A 417 -12.86 4.12 7.99
N THR A 418 -13.29 2.98 7.47
CA THR A 418 -14.71 2.71 7.22
C THR A 418 -15.50 2.50 8.51
N LEU A 419 -14.92 1.83 9.51
CA LEU A 419 -15.51 1.67 10.83
C LEU A 419 -15.68 3.03 11.52
N PHE A 420 -14.71 3.92 11.37
CA PHE A 420 -14.73 5.27 11.92
C PHE A 420 -15.89 6.12 11.37
N CYS A 421 -16.39 5.87 10.17
CA CYS A 421 -17.59 6.52 9.63
C CYS A 421 -18.81 6.40 10.55
N VAL A 422 -18.91 5.31 11.31
CA VAL A 422 -20.03 5.08 12.24
C VAL A 422 -19.72 5.62 13.63
N TYR A 423 -18.53 5.38 14.14
CA TYR A 423 -18.14 5.76 15.50
C TYR A 423 -17.75 7.24 15.62
N GLY A 424 -17.11 7.80 14.60
CA GLY A 424 -16.62 9.18 14.55
C GLY A 424 -17.65 10.22 14.09
N LYS A 425 -18.89 9.81 13.78
CA LYS A 425 -19.91 10.74 13.26
C LYS A 425 -20.14 11.99 14.12
N ASP A 426 -19.99 11.85 15.44
CA ASP A 426 -20.18 12.96 16.38
C ASP A 426 -19.00 13.96 16.30
N LEU A 427 -17.79 13.51 15.90
CA LEU A 427 -16.64 14.39 15.66
C LEU A 427 -16.89 15.34 14.48
N PHE A 428 -17.51 14.82 13.44
CA PHE A 428 -17.81 15.59 12.23
C PHE A 428 -19.17 16.32 12.33
N ALA A 429 -19.91 16.10 13.42
CA ALA A 429 -21.21 16.70 13.70
C ALA A 429 -22.17 16.62 12.48
N ASP A 430 -22.69 17.77 12.00
CA ASP A 430 -23.58 17.81 10.84
C ASP A 430 -22.92 17.31 9.54
N ASN A 431 -21.60 17.31 9.47
CA ASN A 431 -20.81 16.88 8.32
C ASN A 431 -20.43 15.38 8.35
N GLY A 432 -20.88 14.62 9.33
CA GLY A 432 -20.57 13.20 9.45
C GLY A 432 -21.06 12.35 8.26
N GLN A 433 -22.12 12.80 7.58
CA GLN A 433 -22.60 12.16 6.37
C GLN A 433 -21.68 12.44 5.17
N ASP A 434 -21.10 13.63 5.08
CA ASP A 434 -20.19 14.02 4.02
C ASP A 434 -18.84 13.31 4.17
N TYR A 435 -18.35 13.15 5.41
CA TYR A 435 -17.19 12.31 5.70
C TYR A 435 -17.42 10.86 5.25
N THR A 436 -18.57 10.28 5.56
CA THR A 436 -18.93 8.92 5.13
C THR A 436 -19.00 8.81 3.60
N TRP A 437 -19.57 9.82 2.94
CA TRP A 437 -19.63 9.90 1.49
C TRP A 437 -18.23 9.91 0.89
N HIS A 438 -17.36 10.79 1.38
CA HIS A 438 -15.98 10.90 0.94
C HIS A 438 -15.20 9.58 1.13
N THR A 439 -15.25 8.99 2.32
CA THR A 439 -14.57 7.73 2.61
C THR A 439 -15.04 6.59 1.70
N LEU A 440 -16.36 6.41 1.52
CA LEU A 440 -16.88 5.36 0.64
C LEU A 440 -16.62 5.65 -0.84
N SER A 441 -16.58 6.90 -1.27
CA SER A 441 -16.17 7.27 -2.63
C SER A 441 -14.73 6.86 -2.90
N ASN A 442 -13.82 7.08 -1.94
CA ASN A 442 -12.42 6.68 -2.03
C ASN A 442 -12.28 5.15 -2.06
N MET A 443 -13.05 4.42 -1.21
CA MET A 443 -13.06 2.95 -1.25
C MET A 443 -13.54 2.42 -2.60
N LEU A 444 -14.64 2.96 -3.13
CA LEU A 444 -15.14 2.57 -4.46
C LEU A 444 -14.17 2.92 -5.59
N TYR A 445 -13.49 4.06 -5.49
CA TYR A 445 -12.42 4.42 -6.44
C TYR A 445 -11.29 3.40 -6.40
N SER A 446 -10.83 3.00 -5.21
CA SER A 446 -9.79 1.97 -5.04
C SER A 446 -10.23 0.63 -5.63
N VAL A 447 -11.48 0.22 -5.44
CA VAL A 447 -12.03 -1.00 -6.03
C VAL A 447 -12.02 -0.94 -7.56
N VAL A 448 -12.57 0.13 -8.13
CA VAL A 448 -12.72 0.27 -9.58
C VAL A 448 -11.36 0.38 -10.28
N THR A 449 -10.46 1.21 -9.74
CA THR A 449 -9.13 1.41 -10.32
C THR A 449 -8.19 0.24 -10.08
N GLY A 450 -8.28 -0.42 -8.92
CA GLY A 450 -7.49 -1.60 -8.60
C GLY A 450 -7.82 -2.78 -9.54
N CYS A 451 -9.11 -3.06 -9.74
CA CYS A 451 -9.56 -4.06 -10.72
C CYS A 451 -9.16 -3.69 -12.15
N MET A 452 -9.29 -2.42 -12.53
CA MET A 452 -8.90 -1.93 -13.86
C MET A 452 -7.40 -2.12 -14.12
N GLN A 453 -6.56 -1.82 -13.14
CA GLN A 453 -5.11 -1.95 -13.25
C GLN A 453 -4.66 -3.41 -13.29
N ASP A 454 -5.26 -4.28 -12.52
CA ASP A 454 -4.97 -5.71 -12.55
C ASP A 454 -5.35 -6.33 -13.90
N GLU A 455 -6.54 -5.99 -14.42
CA GLU A 455 -6.96 -6.44 -15.76
C GLU A 455 -6.01 -5.96 -16.86
N PHE A 456 -5.56 -4.69 -16.77
CA PHE A 456 -4.58 -4.12 -17.70
C PHE A 456 -3.24 -4.83 -17.63
N GLN A 457 -2.66 -4.98 -16.45
CA GLN A 457 -1.35 -5.61 -16.31
C GLN A 457 -1.40 -7.09 -16.69
N THR A 458 -2.45 -7.81 -16.30
CA THR A 458 -2.67 -9.20 -16.71
C THR A 458 -2.75 -9.33 -18.23
N ALA A 459 -3.47 -8.42 -18.92
CA ALA A 459 -3.54 -8.42 -20.38
C ALA A 459 -2.18 -8.21 -21.05
N VAL A 460 -1.36 -7.29 -20.51
CA VAL A 460 -0.02 -7.01 -21.03
C VAL A 460 0.94 -8.16 -20.77
N TYR A 461 0.98 -8.73 -19.56
CA TYR A 461 1.87 -9.84 -19.22
C TYR A 461 1.48 -11.16 -19.93
N ASN A 462 0.21 -11.34 -20.27
CA ASN A 462 -0.22 -12.46 -21.13
C ASN A 462 0.23 -12.28 -22.59
N ASN A 463 0.54 -11.06 -23.01
CA ASN A 463 0.94 -10.72 -24.39
C ASN A 463 2.20 -9.84 -24.38
N PRO A 464 3.35 -10.36 -23.92
CA PRO A 464 4.55 -9.55 -23.70
C PRO A 464 5.15 -8.93 -24.97
N GLY A 465 4.68 -9.34 -26.15
CA GLY A 465 5.09 -8.78 -27.44
C GLY A 465 4.35 -7.53 -27.89
N MET A 466 3.40 -7.02 -27.09
CA MET A 466 2.63 -5.83 -27.48
C MET A 466 3.52 -4.62 -27.80
N SER A 467 3.18 -3.91 -28.86
CA SER A 467 3.69 -2.58 -29.15
C SER A 467 3.15 -1.56 -28.15
N LEU A 468 3.80 -0.40 -28.01
CA LEU A 468 3.31 0.67 -27.15
C LEU A 468 1.90 1.15 -27.54
N GLU A 469 1.59 1.17 -28.84
CA GLU A 469 0.25 1.52 -29.33
C GLU A 469 -0.81 0.50 -28.88
N GLU A 470 -0.50 -0.80 -28.94
CA GLU A 470 -1.39 -1.86 -28.46
C GLU A 470 -1.59 -1.79 -26.94
N ILE A 471 -0.54 -1.50 -26.18
CA ILE A 471 -0.62 -1.29 -24.73
C ILE A 471 -1.56 -0.12 -24.42
N ASN A 472 -1.37 1.03 -25.06
CA ASN A 472 -2.21 2.21 -24.89
C ASN A 472 -3.67 1.93 -25.26
N LYS A 473 -3.91 1.24 -26.37
CA LYS A 473 -5.26 0.83 -26.81
C LYS A 473 -5.92 -0.14 -25.81
N THR A 474 -5.15 -1.07 -25.28
CA THR A 474 -5.63 -2.03 -24.27
C THR A 474 -6.08 -1.30 -23.02
N TYR A 475 -5.24 -0.40 -22.49
CA TYR A 475 -5.60 0.42 -21.33
C TYR A 475 -6.86 1.25 -21.56
N TYR A 476 -6.95 1.92 -22.70
CA TYR A 476 -8.12 2.69 -23.11
C TYR A 476 -9.41 1.86 -23.11
N ASN A 477 -9.38 0.68 -23.73
CA ASN A 477 -10.55 -0.19 -23.81
C ASN A 477 -10.99 -0.69 -22.44
N ILE A 478 -10.04 -1.03 -21.59
CA ILE A 478 -10.31 -1.47 -20.22
C ILE A 478 -10.90 -0.31 -19.42
N ALA A 479 -10.27 0.87 -19.40
CA ALA A 479 -10.79 2.04 -18.70
C ALA A 479 -12.22 2.38 -19.12
N LYS A 480 -12.52 2.32 -20.42
CA LYS A 480 -13.86 2.49 -20.95
C LYS A 480 -14.85 1.46 -20.41
N SER A 481 -14.43 0.21 -20.23
CA SER A 481 -15.28 -0.86 -19.70
C SER A 481 -15.65 -0.67 -18.22
N TYR A 482 -14.86 0.10 -17.47
CA TYR A 482 -15.15 0.53 -16.10
C TYR A 482 -15.90 1.86 -16.01
N GLY A 483 -16.45 2.35 -17.14
CA GLY A 483 -17.29 3.55 -17.15
C GLY A 483 -16.54 4.87 -17.05
N PHE A 484 -15.21 4.87 -17.12
CA PHE A 484 -14.46 6.12 -17.20
C PHE A 484 -14.83 6.84 -18.49
N LYS A 485 -15.56 7.97 -18.35
CA LYS A 485 -16.00 8.77 -19.47
C LYS A 485 -14.79 9.44 -20.11
N LEU A 486 -14.59 9.11 -21.36
CA LEU A 486 -13.60 9.73 -22.22
C LEU A 486 -14.13 11.09 -22.67
N ARG A 487 -13.98 12.13 -21.83
CA ARG A 487 -14.22 13.49 -22.32
C ARG A 487 -13.18 13.78 -23.41
N GLY A 488 -13.64 13.98 -24.61
CA GLY A 488 -12.93 14.65 -25.72
C GLY A 488 -11.63 14.08 -26.22
N ASN A 489 -11.24 12.87 -25.97
CA ASN A 489 -10.03 12.16 -26.40
C ASN A 489 -8.96 11.85 -25.34
N THR A 490 -8.72 10.58 -25.09
CA THR A 490 -7.37 10.00 -25.08
C THR A 490 -6.49 10.17 -23.82
N ASN A 491 -6.77 10.98 -22.82
CA ASN A 491 -5.99 10.96 -21.58
C ASN A 491 -5.98 9.56 -20.96
N GLN A 492 -7.08 8.86 -21.09
CA GLN A 492 -7.21 7.53 -20.51
C GLN A 492 -6.47 6.44 -21.28
N ALA A 493 -6.08 6.66 -22.52
CA ALA A 493 -5.18 5.74 -23.22
C ALA A 493 -3.77 5.74 -22.64
N TYR A 494 -3.36 6.83 -22.03
CA TYR A 494 -1.99 7.04 -21.55
C TYR A 494 -1.89 7.12 -20.02
N GLY A 495 -3.01 7.15 -19.30
CA GLY A 495 -3.06 7.39 -17.83
C GLY A 495 -2.27 6.38 -16.99
N TRP A 496 -2.04 5.18 -17.49
CA TRP A 496 -1.26 4.14 -16.82
C TRP A 496 0.18 4.56 -16.50
N VAL A 497 0.74 5.54 -17.23
CA VAL A 497 2.12 6.01 -16.99
C VAL A 497 2.28 6.81 -15.70
N TYR A 498 1.18 7.34 -15.16
CA TYR A 498 1.19 8.02 -13.86
C TYR A 498 1.10 7.06 -12.67
N ILE A 499 0.74 5.81 -12.91
CA ILE A 499 0.61 4.80 -11.85
C ILE A 499 1.97 4.16 -11.65
N SER A 500 2.70 4.65 -10.66
CA SER A 500 4.07 4.22 -10.39
C SER A 500 4.17 2.70 -10.16
N HIS A 501 3.18 2.10 -9.53
CA HIS A 501 3.08 0.66 -9.31
C HIS A 501 3.13 -0.17 -10.58
N THR A 502 2.67 0.34 -11.72
CA THR A 502 2.81 -0.34 -13.03
C THR A 502 4.27 -0.66 -13.33
N PHE A 503 5.18 0.22 -12.89
CA PHE A 503 6.62 0.08 -13.11
C PHE A 503 7.35 -0.49 -11.89
N GLN A 504 6.99 -0.06 -10.68
CA GLN A 504 7.72 -0.32 -9.45
C GLN A 504 7.21 -1.57 -8.72
N SER A 505 5.88 -1.79 -8.67
CA SER A 505 5.22 -2.86 -7.91
C SER A 505 4.12 -3.49 -8.75
N PRO A 506 4.50 -4.28 -9.77
CA PRO A 506 3.56 -4.85 -10.74
C PRO A 506 2.57 -5.81 -10.06
N CYS A 507 1.33 -5.81 -10.55
CA CYS A 507 0.23 -6.63 -10.05
C CYS A 507 -0.18 -6.38 -8.58
N TYR A 508 0.27 -5.26 -7.99
CA TYR A 508 -0.09 -4.90 -6.61
C TYR A 508 -1.52 -4.38 -6.48
N TYR A 509 -2.00 -3.59 -7.44
CA TYR A 509 -3.22 -2.78 -7.35
C TYR A 509 -4.51 -3.55 -7.04
N ILE A 510 -4.57 -4.85 -7.38
CA ILE A 510 -5.73 -5.69 -7.03
C ILE A 510 -5.88 -5.83 -5.51
N SER A 511 -4.79 -5.76 -4.75
CA SER A 511 -4.83 -5.85 -3.28
C SER A 511 -5.61 -4.68 -2.69
N TYR A 512 -5.44 -3.45 -3.22
CA TYR A 512 -6.26 -2.29 -2.82
C TYR A 512 -7.76 -2.48 -3.13
N ALA A 513 -8.08 -3.11 -4.27
CA ALA A 513 -9.47 -3.34 -4.61
C ALA A 513 -10.14 -4.36 -3.69
N VAL A 514 -9.41 -5.43 -3.40
CA VAL A 514 -9.91 -6.54 -2.60
C VAL A 514 -10.06 -6.15 -1.12
N SER A 515 -9.09 -5.42 -0.58
CA SER A 515 -9.14 -4.87 0.78
C SER A 515 -10.25 -3.83 0.94
N ALA A 516 -10.38 -2.88 0.00
CA ALA A 516 -11.43 -1.87 0.03
C ALA A 516 -12.84 -2.48 -0.04
N LEU A 517 -13.05 -3.55 -0.81
CA LEU A 517 -14.31 -4.29 -0.81
C LEU A 517 -14.63 -4.85 0.58
N SER A 518 -13.65 -5.44 1.25
CA SER A 518 -13.85 -5.98 2.60
C SER A 518 -14.02 -4.87 3.65
N ALA A 519 -13.37 -3.71 3.47
CA ALA A 519 -13.59 -2.53 4.29
C ALA A 519 -15.02 -1.97 4.11
N ILE A 520 -15.55 -1.96 2.88
CA ILE A 520 -16.97 -1.63 2.63
C ILE A 520 -17.89 -2.64 3.33
N ASP A 521 -17.56 -3.93 3.33
CA ASP A 521 -18.34 -4.95 4.05
C ASP A 521 -18.35 -4.70 5.56
N LEU A 522 -17.21 -4.36 6.13
CA LEU A 522 -17.08 -3.99 7.55
C LEU A 522 -17.94 -2.75 7.89
N TYR A 523 -17.92 -1.72 7.01
CA TYR A 523 -18.81 -0.57 7.15
C TYR A 523 -20.28 -0.97 7.17
N LEU A 524 -20.71 -1.81 6.23
CA LEU A 524 -22.11 -2.27 6.16
C LEU A 524 -22.50 -3.10 7.40
N GLN A 525 -21.56 -3.87 7.94
CA GLN A 525 -21.74 -4.55 9.22
C GLN A 525 -21.86 -3.53 10.36
N ALA A 526 -21.04 -2.48 10.38
CA ALA A 526 -21.06 -1.44 11.40
C ALA A 526 -22.35 -0.60 11.39
N VAL A 527 -22.91 -0.35 10.21
CA VAL A 527 -24.24 0.31 10.09
C VAL A 527 -25.36 -0.56 10.68
N ALA A 528 -25.25 -1.87 10.55
CA ALA A 528 -26.25 -2.81 11.07
C ALA A 528 -26.04 -3.13 12.57
N ASP A 529 -24.81 -3.32 12.99
CA ASP A 529 -24.41 -3.74 14.33
C ASP A 529 -22.98 -3.24 14.62
N PRO A 530 -22.82 -2.03 15.21
CA PRO A 530 -21.51 -1.44 15.46
C PRO A 530 -20.63 -2.29 16.39
N GLU A 531 -21.19 -2.91 17.43
CA GLU A 531 -20.41 -3.71 18.40
C GLU A 531 -19.83 -4.96 17.74
N LYS A 532 -20.64 -5.62 16.90
CA LYS A 532 -20.17 -6.77 16.13
C LYS A 532 -19.07 -6.37 15.13
N ALA A 533 -19.19 -5.21 14.49
CA ALA A 533 -18.18 -4.73 13.56
C ALA A 533 -16.87 -4.38 14.27
N ALA A 534 -16.93 -3.78 15.46
CA ALA A 534 -15.77 -3.55 16.29
C ALA A 534 -15.06 -4.87 16.68
N ASP A 535 -15.81 -5.87 17.12
CA ASP A 535 -15.27 -7.21 17.41
C ASP A 535 -14.63 -7.88 16.17
N SER A 536 -15.25 -7.72 14.99
CA SER A 536 -14.68 -8.19 13.72
C SER A 536 -13.36 -7.48 13.39
N TYR A 537 -13.30 -6.17 13.60
CA TYR A 537 -12.10 -5.35 13.39
C TYR A 537 -10.98 -5.72 14.37
N MET A 538 -11.27 -5.89 15.65
CA MET A 538 -10.26 -6.27 16.64
C MET A 538 -9.67 -7.66 16.34
N LYS A 539 -10.49 -8.61 15.86
CA LYS A 539 -9.99 -9.90 15.36
C LYS A 539 -9.08 -9.75 14.15
N LEU A 540 -9.41 -8.82 13.26
CA LEU A 540 -8.62 -8.51 12.07
C LEU A 540 -7.28 -7.87 12.47
N SER A 541 -7.29 -6.89 13.34
CA SER A 541 -6.08 -6.20 13.84
C SER A 541 -5.11 -7.14 14.56
N ALA A 542 -5.63 -8.17 15.24
CA ALA A 542 -4.83 -9.19 15.91
C ALA A 542 -4.62 -10.47 15.06
N MET A 543 -4.90 -10.41 13.76
CA MET A 543 -4.79 -11.58 12.87
C MET A 543 -3.32 -11.95 12.69
N ASP A 544 -3.06 -13.25 12.66
CA ASP A 544 -1.74 -13.81 12.34
C ASP A 544 -1.26 -13.29 10.97
N SER A 545 -0.05 -12.73 10.92
CA SER A 545 0.53 -12.09 9.73
C SER A 545 0.64 -13.01 8.51
N HIS A 546 0.64 -14.34 8.71
CA HIS A 546 0.66 -15.36 7.66
C HIS A 546 -0.73 -15.90 7.31
N MET A 547 -1.79 -15.37 7.93
CA MET A 547 -3.14 -15.88 7.70
C MET A 547 -3.59 -15.58 6.27
N PRO A 548 -3.89 -16.62 5.44
CA PRO A 548 -4.43 -16.39 4.11
C PRO A 548 -5.68 -15.52 4.14
N TYR A 549 -5.77 -14.57 3.23
CA TYR A 549 -6.76 -13.49 3.25
C TYR A 549 -8.21 -14.00 3.35
N GLN A 550 -8.63 -14.93 2.48
CA GLN A 550 -10.01 -15.46 2.53
C GLN A 550 -10.32 -16.18 3.84
N ARG A 551 -9.29 -16.78 4.46
CA ARG A 551 -9.43 -17.41 5.77
C ARG A 551 -9.54 -16.37 6.88
N ALA A 552 -8.80 -15.27 6.78
CA ALA A 552 -8.90 -14.12 7.70
C ALA A 552 -10.31 -13.53 7.67
N LEU A 553 -10.87 -13.27 6.48
CA LEU A 553 -12.24 -12.79 6.33
C LEU A 553 -13.25 -13.70 7.03
N LYS A 554 -13.14 -15.01 6.84
CA LYS A 554 -14.02 -16.00 7.49
C LYS A 554 -13.92 -15.94 9.02
N GLN A 555 -12.72 -15.76 9.58
CA GLN A 555 -12.53 -15.65 11.04
C GLN A 555 -13.11 -14.36 11.60
N CYS A 556 -13.04 -13.27 10.84
CA CYS A 556 -13.62 -11.98 11.20
C CYS A 556 -15.13 -11.90 10.93
N GLY A 557 -15.72 -12.90 10.28
CA GLY A 557 -17.14 -12.88 9.90
C GLY A 557 -17.47 -11.90 8.79
N LEU A 558 -16.49 -11.59 7.93
CA LEU A 558 -16.64 -10.77 6.74
C LEU A 558 -16.95 -11.64 5.51
N ARG A 559 -17.65 -11.07 4.54
CA ARG A 559 -18.00 -11.74 3.29
C ARG A 559 -16.77 -11.85 2.39
N ASN A 560 -16.65 -12.99 1.71
CA ASN A 560 -15.61 -13.16 0.69
C ASN A 560 -16.00 -12.38 -0.59
N PRO A 561 -15.20 -11.39 -1.04
CA PRO A 561 -15.50 -10.61 -2.24
C PRO A 561 -15.53 -11.43 -3.54
N PHE A 562 -14.89 -12.59 -3.56
CA PHE A 562 -14.88 -13.50 -4.71
C PHE A 562 -16.09 -14.44 -4.77
N ALA A 563 -16.93 -14.47 -3.73
CA ALA A 563 -18.14 -15.29 -3.74
C ALA A 563 -19.25 -14.64 -4.58
N ASP A 564 -19.99 -15.48 -5.31
CA ASP A 564 -21.07 -15.05 -6.20
C ASP A 564 -22.08 -14.16 -5.48
N GLY A 565 -22.45 -13.04 -6.08
CA GLY A 565 -23.43 -12.08 -5.56
C GLY A 565 -22.92 -11.16 -4.43
N THR A 566 -21.71 -11.37 -3.91
CA THR A 566 -21.19 -10.54 -2.81
C THR A 566 -21.00 -9.08 -3.24
N VAL A 567 -20.40 -8.84 -4.39
CA VAL A 567 -20.16 -7.48 -4.93
C VAL A 567 -21.48 -6.73 -5.16
N SER A 568 -22.48 -7.41 -5.73
CA SER A 568 -23.82 -6.86 -5.94
C SER A 568 -24.49 -6.48 -4.61
N ALA A 569 -24.42 -7.36 -3.61
CA ALA A 569 -24.97 -7.10 -2.28
C ALA A 569 -24.25 -5.94 -1.57
N MET A 570 -22.95 -5.75 -1.79
CA MET A 570 -22.19 -4.59 -1.29
C MET A 570 -22.64 -3.31 -1.99
N ALA A 571 -22.80 -3.33 -3.30
CA ALA A 571 -23.30 -2.18 -4.07
C ALA A 571 -24.70 -1.74 -3.57
N ASP A 572 -25.61 -2.67 -3.38
CA ASP A 572 -26.95 -2.40 -2.84
C ASP A 572 -26.88 -1.83 -1.41
N GLY A 573 -25.99 -2.39 -0.59
CA GLY A 573 -25.74 -1.92 0.78
C GLY A 573 -25.27 -0.47 0.81
N VAL A 574 -24.27 -0.11 0.02
CA VAL A 574 -23.74 1.27 -0.09
C VAL A 574 -24.84 2.20 -0.62
N ARG A 575 -25.54 1.80 -1.68
CA ARG A 575 -26.66 2.58 -2.27
C ARG A 575 -27.71 2.93 -1.22
N LYS A 576 -28.07 1.97 -0.38
CA LYS A 576 -29.03 2.13 0.72
C LYS A 576 -28.48 3.02 1.84
N ALA A 577 -27.26 2.75 2.30
CA ALA A 577 -26.63 3.47 3.41
C ALA A 577 -26.44 4.97 3.09
N LEU A 578 -26.03 5.30 1.88
CA LEU A 578 -25.82 6.67 1.40
C LEU A 578 -27.09 7.31 0.80
N ARG A 579 -28.22 6.57 0.74
CA ARG A 579 -29.49 7.06 0.16
C ARG A 579 -29.33 7.58 -1.28
N ILE A 580 -28.52 6.93 -2.10
CA ILE A 580 -28.14 7.37 -3.45
C ILE A 580 -29.36 7.69 -4.29
N ASP A 581 -30.40 6.82 -4.32
CA ASP A 581 -31.59 7.02 -5.14
C ASP A 581 -32.45 8.23 -4.70
N SER A 582 -32.40 8.55 -3.41
CA SER A 582 -33.10 9.73 -2.87
C SER A 582 -32.37 11.03 -3.25
N ARG A 583 -31.04 11.04 -3.15
CA ARG A 583 -30.19 12.16 -3.58
C ARG A 583 -30.34 12.41 -5.09
N ALA A 584 -30.31 11.35 -5.92
CA ALA A 584 -30.53 11.48 -7.37
C ALA A 584 -31.90 12.11 -7.72
N LYS A 585 -32.98 11.70 -7.02
CA LYS A 585 -34.30 12.30 -7.22
C LYS A 585 -34.35 13.77 -6.80
N GLN A 586 -33.70 14.12 -5.69
CA GLN A 586 -33.63 15.52 -5.25
C GLN A 586 -32.86 16.39 -6.25
N GLN A 587 -31.72 15.93 -6.74
CA GLN A 587 -30.92 16.63 -7.74
C GLN A 587 -31.73 16.81 -9.06
N GLN A 588 -32.44 15.77 -9.54
CA GLN A 588 -33.29 15.88 -10.69
C GLN A 588 -34.42 16.90 -10.48
N THR A 589 -35.04 16.92 -9.30
CA THR A 589 -36.08 17.90 -8.98
C THR A 589 -35.52 19.32 -8.93
N VAL A 590 -34.30 19.51 -8.44
CA VAL A 590 -33.61 20.82 -8.47
C VAL A 590 -33.29 21.21 -9.91
N MET A 591 -32.76 20.29 -10.71
CA MET A 591 -32.47 20.55 -12.14
C MET A 591 -33.73 20.88 -12.92
N ASP A 592 -34.84 20.15 -12.75
CA ASP A 592 -36.12 20.41 -13.39
C ASP A 592 -36.69 21.78 -12.94
N THR A 593 -36.33 22.26 -11.74
CA THR A 593 -36.70 23.61 -11.29
C THR A 593 -35.71 24.70 -11.74
N VAL A 594 -34.45 24.36 -12.03
CA VAL A 594 -33.39 25.27 -12.48
C VAL A 594 -33.27 25.32 -14.01
N GLU A 595 -33.83 24.37 -14.78
CA GLU A 595 -33.92 24.45 -16.23
C GLU A 595 -34.72 25.66 -16.73
N THR A 596 -35.35 26.41 -15.78
CA THR A 596 -35.83 27.79 -16.04
C THR A 596 -34.73 28.86 -15.85
N ARG A 597 -33.52 28.52 -15.44
CA ARG A 597 -32.39 29.45 -15.27
C ARG A 597 -31.06 28.79 -15.70
N GLN A 598 -30.68 29.09 -16.93
CA GLN A 598 -29.36 29.06 -17.58
C GLN A 598 -28.30 28.08 -17.01
N LEU A 599 -27.96 27.10 -17.86
CA LEU A 599 -26.75 26.27 -17.81
C LEU A 599 -25.47 27.12 -17.85
N HIS A 600 -24.67 27.09 -16.79
CA HIS A 600 -23.24 27.40 -16.86
C HIS A 600 -22.44 26.51 -15.90
N ASP A 601 -21.47 25.83 -16.50
CA ASP A 601 -20.20 25.32 -15.99
C ASP A 601 -20.18 24.50 -14.68
N MET A 602 -19.96 23.18 -14.83
CA MET A 602 -19.48 22.34 -13.72
C MET A 602 -17.95 22.31 -13.71
N PRO A 603 -17.31 22.57 -12.57
CA PRO A 603 -15.86 22.52 -12.45
C PRO A 603 -15.34 21.08 -12.49
N TYR A 604 -14.12 20.97 -13.00
CA TYR A 604 -13.31 19.75 -13.04
C TYR A 604 -12.92 19.28 -11.63
N VAL A 605 -13.35 18.08 -11.26
CA VAL A 605 -12.85 17.41 -10.04
C VAL A 605 -11.56 16.67 -10.41
N LYS A 606 -10.44 17.14 -9.87
CA LYS A 606 -9.12 16.50 -9.98
C LYS A 606 -9.21 15.11 -9.33
N PRO A 607 -8.83 14.02 -10.02
CA PRO A 607 -8.65 12.75 -9.32
C PRO A 607 -7.58 12.94 -8.25
N LEU A 608 -7.94 12.64 -7.01
CA LEU A 608 -7.00 12.64 -5.89
C LEU A 608 -5.86 11.66 -6.21
N PRO A 609 -4.61 12.03 -5.95
CA PRO A 609 -3.52 11.06 -6.03
C PRO A 609 -3.82 9.96 -5.01
N LEU A 610 -3.88 8.71 -5.49
CA LEU A 610 -3.84 7.57 -4.58
C LEU A 610 -2.61 7.71 -3.70
N MET A 611 -2.81 7.60 -2.40
CA MET A 611 -1.72 7.58 -1.45
C MET A 611 -0.73 6.49 -1.86
N PRO A 612 0.56 6.76 -1.88
CA PRO A 612 1.54 5.70 -2.03
C PRO A 612 1.38 4.77 -0.83
N ALA A 613 1.25 3.47 -1.10
CA ALA A 613 1.32 2.48 -0.05
C ALA A 613 2.63 2.62 0.72
N ALA A 614 2.53 2.45 2.00
CA ALA A 614 3.65 2.39 2.92
C ALA A 614 4.65 1.30 2.54
#